data_fe5771f30cbc57eeb10638ec722e70d6
#
_entry.id   fe5771f30cbc57eeb10638ec722e70d6
#
_cell.length_a   1.000
_cell.length_b   1.000
_cell.length_c   1.000
_cell.angle_alpha   90.00
_cell.angle_beta   90.00
_cell.angle_gamma   90.00
#
_symmetry.space_group_name_H-M   'P 1'
#
loop_
_entity.id
_entity.type
_entity.pdbx_description
1 polymer ?
#
loop_
_entity_poly.entity_id
_entity_poly.type
_entity_poly.pdbx_seq_one_letter_code
_entity_poly.pdbx_strand_id
1 'polypeptide(L)' 'MKILIVEDEWKTLKGLSNLIAELGGEYEIAGQARSGEEGIRMAMELRPDIIITDIRMNGMTGLEMMKALN' A
#
# COMPACT_ATOMS: atom_id res chain seq x y z
N MET A 1 -6.98 -4.61 -11.81
CA MET A 1 -5.91 -3.67 -11.39
C MET A 1 -5.51 -3.97 -9.97
N LYS A 2 -4.26 -4.27 -9.77
CA LYS A 2 -3.71 -4.67 -8.47
C LYS A 2 -3.30 -3.46 -7.65
N ILE A 3 -3.76 -3.40 -6.42
CA ILE A 3 -3.49 -2.28 -5.51
C ILE A 3 -2.73 -2.80 -4.29
N LEU A 4 -1.61 -2.13 -3.98
CA LEU A 4 -0.89 -2.33 -2.73
C LEU A 4 -1.18 -1.14 -1.83
N ILE A 5 -1.63 -1.41 -0.61
CA ILE A 5 -1.86 -0.37 0.38
C ILE A 5 -0.74 -0.44 1.41
N VAL A 6 -0.11 0.71 1.67
CA VAL A 6 0.96 0.81 2.67
C VAL A 6 0.50 1.81 3.72
N GLU A 7 0.20 1.34 4.91
CA GLU A 7 -0.34 2.16 5.99
C GLU A 7 -0.03 1.51 7.33
N ASP A 8 0.56 2.25 8.26
CA ASP A 8 0.93 1.70 9.57
C ASP A 8 -0.22 1.75 10.59
N GLU A 9 -1.24 2.57 10.37
CA GLU A 9 -2.37 2.62 11.25
C GLU A 9 -3.45 1.63 10.82
N TRP A 10 -3.77 0.70 11.71
CA TRP A 10 -4.68 -0.40 11.42
C TRP A 10 -6.07 0.05 10.97
N LYS A 11 -6.64 1.04 11.64
CA LYS A 11 -8.00 1.50 11.31
C LYS A 11 -8.06 2.13 9.92
N THR A 12 -7.05 2.91 9.59
CA THR A 12 -6.96 3.55 8.27
C THR A 12 -6.77 2.50 7.18
N LEU A 13 -5.90 1.53 7.42
CA LEU A 13 -5.66 0.44 6.50
C LEU A 13 -6.96 -0.34 6.22
N LYS A 14 -7.68 -0.67 7.28
CA LYS A 14 -8.94 -1.39 7.16
C LYS A 14 -9.99 -0.58 6.41
N GLY A 15 -10.09 0.72 6.72
CA GLY A 15 -11.02 1.62 6.05
C GLY A 15 -10.75 1.74 4.56
N LEU A 16 -9.50 1.91 4.18
CA LEU A 16 -9.10 1.97 2.77
C LEU A 16 -9.40 0.65 2.06
N SER A 17 -9.10 -0.46 2.71
CA SER A 17 -9.35 -1.79 2.15
C SER A 17 -10.83 -1.99 1.87
N ASN A 18 -11.69 -1.58 2.81
CA ASN A 18 -13.14 -1.68 2.64
C ASN A 18 -13.64 -0.81 1.49
N LEU A 19 -13.13 0.41 1.37
CA LEU A 19 -13.52 1.32 0.29
C LEU A 19 -13.17 0.73 -1.08
N ILE A 20 -11.97 0.17 -1.20
CA ILE A 20 -11.53 -0.43 -2.45
C ILE A 20 -12.38 -1.66 -2.78
N ALA A 21 -12.70 -2.47 -1.78
CA ALA A 21 -13.56 -3.63 -1.96
C ALA A 21 -14.95 -3.22 -2.46
N GLU A 22 -15.46 -2.08 -2.00
CA GLU A 22 -16.75 -1.57 -2.46
C GLU A 22 -16.73 -1.11 -3.91
N LEU A 23 -15.59 -0.66 -4.41
CA LEU A 23 -15.44 -0.28 -5.81
C LEU A 23 -15.61 -1.50 -6.72
N GLY A 24 -15.21 -2.66 -6.23
CA GLY A 24 -15.39 -3.93 -6.94
C GLY A 24 -14.69 -4.03 -8.28
N GLY A 25 -15.13 -5.01 -9.06
CA GLY A 25 -14.77 -5.10 -10.47
C GLY A 25 -13.29 -5.16 -10.76
N GLU A 26 -12.77 -4.09 -11.31
CA GLU A 26 -11.40 -4.02 -11.81
C GLU A 26 -10.33 -3.86 -10.72
N TYR A 27 -10.75 -3.51 -9.50
CA TYR A 27 -9.80 -3.23 -8.43
C TYR A 27 -9.70 -4.40 -7.47
N GLU A 28 -8.48 -4.87 -7.23
CA GLU A 28 -8.24 -5.89 -6.22
C GLU A 28 -7.08 -5.48 -5.33
N ILE A 29 -7.18 -5.79 -4.05
CA ILE A 29 -6.11 -5.52 -3.10
C ILE A 29 -5.14 -6.69 -3.20
N ALA A 30 -3.97 -6.44 -3.79
CA ALA A 30 -2.94 -7.45 -3.94
C ALA A 30 -2.17 -7.67 -2.63
N GLY A 31 -2.07 -6.63 -1.82
CA GLY A 31 -1.38 -6.73 -0.54
C GLY A 31 -1.60 -5.52 0.34
N GLN A 32 -1.26 -5.70 1.61
CA GLN A 32 -1.36 -4.67 2.64
C GLN A 32 -0.07 -4.68 3.43
N ALA A 33 0.67 -3.57 3.38
CA ALA A 33 1.90 -3.42 4.12
C ALA A 33 1.71 -2.40 5.23
N ARG A 34 2.38 -2.60 6.35
CA ARG A 34 2.24 -1.73 7.52
C ARG A 34 3.49 -0.91 7.80
N SER A 35 4.45 -0.97 6.90
CA SER A 35 5.66 -0.15 6.97
C SER A 35 6.18 0.09 5.57
N GLY A 36 7.04 1.09 5.42
CA GLY A 36 7.67 1.37 4.13
C GLY A 36 8.54 0.21 3.66
N GLU A 37 9.27 -0.41 4.57
CA GLU A 37 10.14 -1.54 4.24
C GLU A 37 9.34 -2.75 3.75
N GLU A 38 8.25 -3.05 4.43
CA GLU A 38 7.34 -4.10 4.00
C GLU A 38 6.71 -3.75 2.66
N GLY A 39 6.35 -2.48 2.49
CA GLY A 39 5.80 -1.98 1.23
C GLY A 39 6.74 -2.16 0.05
N ILE A 40 8.04 -1.87 0.25
CA ILE A 40 9.05 -2.07 -0.78
C ILE A 40 9.13 -3.55 -1.17
N ARG A 41 9.23 -4.42 -0.19
CA ARG A 41 9.32 -5.85 -0.42
C ARG A 41 8.10 -6.37 -1.19
N MET A 42 6.90 -5.98 -0.75
CA MET A 42 5.67 -6.42 -1.38
C MET A 42 5.51 -5.85 -2.79
N ALA A 43 5.92 -4.61 -3.00
CA ALA A 43 5.85 -4.00 -4.32
C ALA A 43 6.74 -4.74 -5.32
N MET A 44 7.92 -5.16 -4.88
CA MET A 44 8.84 -5.91 -5.74
C MET A 44 8.32 -7.30 -6.05
N GLU A 45 7.63 -7.95 -5.10
CA GLU A 45 7.06 -9.27 -5.31
C GLU A 45 5.78 -9.25 -6.11
N LEU A 46 4.87 -8.34 -5.77
CA LEU A 46 3.52 -8.33 -6.32
C LEU A 46 3.38 -7.52 -7.60
N ARG A 47 4.26 -6.57 -7.82
CA ARG A 47 4.23 -5.65 -8.97
C ARG A 47 2.85 -5.03 -9.14
N PRO A 48 2.38 -4.27 -8.13
CA PRO A 48 1.05 -3.68 -8.21
C PRO A 48 0.98 -2.58 -9.28
N ASP A 49 -0.23 -2.36 -9.76
CA ASP A 49 -0.48 -1.26 -10.69
C ASP A 49 -0.55 0.08 -9.97
N ILE A 50 -1.05 0.06 -8.74
CA ILE A 50 -1.23 1.25 -7.92
C ILE A 50 -0.71 0.99 -6.51
N ILE A 51 0.00 1.96 -5.95
CA ILE A 51 0.41 1.95 -4.55
C ILE A 51 -0.26 3.12 -3.85
N ILE A 52 -1.04 2.83 -2.83
CA ILE A 52 -1.64 3.85 -1.97
C ILE A 52 -0.84 3.83 -0.68
N THR A 53 -0.23 4.94 -0.34
CA THR A 53 0.61 5.03 0.84
C THR A 53 0.38 6.31 1.62
N ASP A 54 0.53 6.23 2.94
CA ASP A 54 0.60 7.41 3.77
C ASP A 54 2.00 8.03 3.60
N ILE A 55 2.08 9.35 3.75
CA ILE A 55 3.34 10.06 3.67
C ILE A 55 4.18 9.82 4.92
N ARG A 56 3.52 9.75 6.07
CA ARG A 56 4.20 9.57 7.36
C ARG A 56 3.95 8.17 7.90
N MET A 57 5.02 7.42 8.06
CA MET A 57 4.98 6.10 8.65
C MET A 57 6.16 5.95 9.59
N ASN A 58 6.04 5.05 10.55
CA ASN A 58 7.14 4.74 11.46
C ASN A 58 8.35 4.22 10.68
N GLY A 59 9.50 4.83 10.90
CA GLY A 59 10.76 4.44 10.27
C GLY A 59 10.98 5.09 8.92
N MET A 60 10.19 4.75 7.95
CA MET A 60 10.35 5.24 6.57
C MET A 60 9.11 6.00 6.15
N THR A 61 9.28 7.17 5.51
CA THR A 61 8.14 7.90 4.97
C THR A 61 7.70 7.29 3.64
N GLY A 62 6.46 7.61 3.24
CA GLY A 62 5.96 7.18 1.93
C GLY A 62 6.82 7.69 0.79
N LEU A 63 7.34 8.92 0.92
CA LEU A 63 8.23 9.49 -0.10
C LEU A 63 9.55 8.74 -0.20
N GLU A 64 10.14 8.36 0.94
CA GLU A 64 11.36 7.57 0.96
C GLU A 64 11.14 6.20 0.34
N MET A 65 10.00 5.59 0.64
CA MET A 65 9.63 4.30 0.06
C MET A 65 9.51 4.40 -1.47
N MET A 66 8.87 5.45 -1.96
CA MET A 66 8.69 5.63 -3.41
C MET A 66 10.02 5.84 -4.11
N LYS A 67 10.95 6.57 -3.49
CA LYS A 67 12.29 6.73 -4.03
C LYS A 67 13.03 5.41 -4.13
N ALA A 68 12.88 4.55 -3.13
CA ALA A 68 13.52 3.24 -3.12
C ALA A 68 13.01 2.33 -4.24
N LEU A 69 11.77 2.53 -4.67
CA LEU A 69 11.14 1.73 -5.72
C LEU A 69 11.47 2.20 -7.14
N ASN A 70 12.01 3.41 -7.26
CA ASN A 70 12.39 3.92 -8.58
C ASN A 70 13.78 3.41 -8.97
#